data_0bcd78bf46892c00cbe89aef58189943
#
_entry.id   0bcd78bf46892c00cbe89aef58189943
#
_cell.length_a   1.000
_cell.length_b   1.000
_cell.length_c   1.000
_cell.angle_alpha   90.00
_cell.angle_beta   90.00
_cell.angle_gamma   90.00
#
_symmetry.space_group_name_H-M   'P 1'
#
loop_
_entity.id
_entity.type
_entity.pdbx_description
1 polymer ?
#
loop_
_entity_poly.entity_id
_entity_poly.type
_entity_poly.pdbx_seq_one_letter_code
_entity_poly.pdbx_strand_id
1 'polypeptide(L)'
;MQNRQITIAELPTDALTPANFAMIETDMPTPGDGEVLLRVILMSIDAANRSWMKGATYRAAVQAGDAMPTYAICEVMQSNSPRLSAGDIVAAEATWSDYITAAAHKVQKLPKVETLSHLMSVYGIAGKTAYHGLMSIGNPVAGETVLVSAAAGSVGGYVGQIARALGCRVVGIAGGPEKCKWVVDELGFDACIDYREAGLSKKLAAACPTGVDVYFDNVGGKILESSLNFMN
;
A
#
# COMPACT_ATOMS: atom_id res chain seq x y z
N MET A 1 -0.42 -18.92 -26.26
CA MET A 1 -1.02 -18.27 -25.08
C MET A 1 -0.56 -16.82 -25.13
N GLN A 2 -1.45 -15.86 -24.97
CA GLN A 2 -1.13 -14.44 -25.02
C GLN A 2 -0.90 -13.90 -23.63
N ASN A 3 -0.09 -12.86 -23.49
CA ASN A 3 0.20 -12.14 -22.26
C ASN A 3 -0.55 -10.81 -22.29
N ARG A 4 -1.52 -10.62 -21.39
CA ARG A 4 -2.22 -9.35 -21.26
C ARG A 4 -1.36 -8.38 -20.43
N GLN A 5 -1.33 -7.13 -20.88
CA GLN A 5 -0.63 -6.04 -20.18
C GLN A 5 -1.52 -4.81 -20.10
N ILE A 6 -1.44 -4.09 -19.00
CA ILE A 6 -2.02 -2.75 -18.89
C ILE A 6 -0.88 -1.74 -19.06
N THR A 7 -0.98 -0.97 -20.12
CA THR A 7 -0.05 0.10 -20.47
C THR A 7 -0.67 1.46 -20.19
N ILE A 8 0.17 2.47 -20.09
CA ILE A 8 -0.24 3.86 -19.97
C ILE A 8 -0.60 4.36 -21.38
N ALA A 9 -1.88 4.61 -21.64
CA ALA A 9 -2.35 5.15 -22.91
C ALA A 9 -1.96 6.64 -23.04
N GLU A 10 -2.17 7.39 -21.95
CA GLU A 10 -1.80 8.80 -21.84
C GLU A 10 -1.53 9.16 -20.37
N LEU A 11 -0.65 10.13 -20.16
CA LEU A 11 -0.40 10.64 -18.81
C LEU A 11 -1.57 11.52 -18.33
N PRO A 12 -1.99 11.44 -17.07
CA PRO A 12 -3.07 12.25 -16.55
C PRO A 12 -2.65 13.73 -16.44
N THR A 13 -3.46 14.63 -16.98
CA THR A 13 -3.27 16.08 -16.80
C THR A 13 -3.87 16.57 -15.48
N ASP A 14 -4.91 15.89 -14.99
CA ASP A 14 -5.62 16.23 -13.75
C ASP A 14 -5.99 14.95 -12.96
N ALA A 15 -7.25 14.58 -12.93
CA ALA A 15 -7.71 13.37 -12.27
C ALA A 15 -7.37 12.12 -13.09
N LEU A 16 -6.96 11.06 -12.40
CA LEU A 16 -6.74 9.76 -13.02
C LEU A 16 -8.07 9.14 -13.45
N THR A 17 -8.15 8.69 -14.68
CA THR A 17 -9.34 8.06 -15.26
C THR A 17 -8.98 6.73 -15.94
N PRO A 18 -9.94 5.84 -16.20
CA PRO A 18 -9.68 4.62 -16.97
C PRO A 18 -9.08 4.87 -18.35
N ALA A 19 -9.34 6.02 -18.98
CA ALA A 19 -8.78 6.39 -20.28
C ALA A 19 -7.25 6.55 -20.28
N ASN A 20 -6.64 6.78 -19.12
CA ASN A 20 -5.19 6.82 -18.98
C ASN A 20 -4.51 5.45 -19.18
N PHE A 21 -5.29 4.38 -19.28
CA PHE A 21 -4.79 3.02 -19.39
C PHE A 21 -5.36 2.31 -20.63
N ALA A 22 -4.57 1.42 -21.21
CA ALA A 22 -5.00 0.51 -22.27
C ALA A 22 -4.60 -0.91 -21.92
N MET A 23 -5.47 -1.87 -22.19
CA MET A 23 -5.12 -3.29 -22.15
C MET A 23 -4.65 -3.71 -23.54
N ILE A 24 -3.48 -4.29 -23.61
CA ILE A 24 -2.89 -4.86 -24.82
C ILE A 24 -2.58 -6.34 -24.63
N GLU A 25 -2.50 -7.07 -25.71
CA GLU A 25 -2.04 -8.46 -25.76
C GLU A 25 -0.68 -8.51 -26.45
N THR A 26 0.26 -9.23 -25.84
CA THR A 26 1.60 -9.45 -26.38
C THR A 26 1.90 -10.94 -26.44
N ASP A 27 2.98 -11.31 -27.11
CA ASP A 27 3.47 -12.68 -27.05
C ASP A 27 3.94 -13.02 -25.61
N MET A 28 3.87 -14.32 -25.29
CA MET A 28 4.41 -14.82 -24.02
C MET A 28 5.90 -14.53 -23.95
N PRO A 29 6.39 -13.89 -22.88
CA PRO A 29 7.80 -13.65 -22.71
C PRO A 29 8.55 -14.98 -22.48
N THR A 30 9.76 -15.07 -23.02
CA THR A 30 10.62 -16.25 -22.87
C THR A 30 11.82 -15.87 -22.01
N PRO A 31 12.09 -16.60 -20.91
CA PRO A 31 13.23 -16.30 -20.05
C PRO A 31 14.56 -16.63 -20.75
N GLY A 32 15.47 -15.67 -20.73
CA GLY A 32 16.85 -15.82 -21.17
C GLY A 32 17.70 -16.60 -20.14
N ASP A 33 19.01 -16.67 -20.40
CA ASP A 33 19.95 -17.32 -19.48
C ASP A 33 20.02 -16.58 -18.13
N GLY A 34 19.93 -17.33 -17.04
CA GLY A 34 19.85 -16.76 -15.68
C GLY A 34 18.53 -16.08 -15.29
N GLU A 35 17.52 -16.13 -16.16
CA GLU A 35 16.20 -15.56 -15.94
C GLU A 35 15.15 -16.62 -15.58
N VAL A 36 14.02 -16.14 -15.10
CA VAL A 36 12.82 -16.92 -14.80
C VAL A 36 11.60 -16.31 -15.48
N LEU A 37 10.66 -17.16 -15.92
CA LEU A 37 9.33 -16.78 -16.33
C LEU A 37 8.43 -16.81 -15.10
N LEU A 38 7.78 -15.70 -14.82
CA LEU A 38 6.91 -15.51 -13.68
C LEU A 38 5.46 -15.27 -14.11
N ARG A 39 4.53 -15.98 -13.50
CA ARG A 39 3.10 -15.69 -13.56
C ARG A 39 2.75 -14.77 -12.40
N VAL A 40 2.17 -13.62 -12.66
CA VAL A 40 1.71 -12.67 -11.64
C VAL A 40 0.45 -13.22 -10.99
N ILE A 41 0.47 -13.38 -9.66
CA ILE A 41 -0.69 -13.84 -8.87
C ILE A 41 -1.36 -12.65 -8.19
N LEU A 42 -0.57 -11.81 -7.55
CA LEU A 42 -1.03 -10.59 -6.88
C LEU A 42 -0.13 -9.44 -7.28
N MET A 43 -0.70 -8.27 -7.52
CA MET A 43 0.05 -7.04 -7.80
C MET A 43 -0.37 -5.92 -6.85
N SER A 44 0.58 -5.07 -6.48
CA SER A 44 0.30 -3.88 -5.67
C SER A 44 -0.30 -2.79 -6.55
N ILE A 45 -1.34 -2.15 -6.04
CA ILE A 45 -1.91 -0.92 -6.59
C ILE A 45 -1.88 0.11 -5.46
N ASP A 46 -1.04 1.10 -5.58
CA ASP A 46 -0.82 2.08 -4.52
C ASP A 46 -0.63 3.51 -5.07
N ALA A 47 -0.56 4.48 -4.16
CA ALA A 47 -0.42 5.89 -4.51
C ALA A 47 0.85 6.20 -5.32
N ALA A 48 1.89 5.37 -5.20
CA ALA A 48 3.14 5.53 -5.93
C ALA A 48 2.95 5.38 -7.45
N ASN A 49 2.04 4.51 -7.89
CA ASN A 49 1.71 4.36 -9.31
C ASN A 49 1.31 5.72 -9.94
N ARG A 50 0.44 6.47 -9.26
CA ARG A 50 0.05 7.80 -9.71
C ARG A 50 1.21 8.80 -9.67
N SER A 51 2.07 8.70 -8.67
CA SER A 51 3.23 9.60 -8.55
C SER A 51 4.21 9.41 -9.70
N TRP A 52 4.45 8.17 -10.13
CA TRP A 52 5.32 7.86 -11.27
C TRP A 52 4.78 8.36 -12.60
N MET A 53 3.45 8.50 -12.73
CA MET A 53 2.82 9.12 -13.91
C MET A 53 2.98 10.64 -13.94
N LYS A 54 3.27 11.27 -12.79
CA LYS A 54 3.44 12.73 -12.69
C LYS A 54 4.89 13.18 -12.81
N GLY A 55 5.85 12.32 -12.53
CA GLY A 55 7.26 12.66 -12.59
C GLY A 55 8.16 11.63 -11.94
N ALA A 56 9.47 11.87 -12.03
CA ALA A 56 10.47 11.03 -11.37
C ALA A 56 10.40 11.18 -9.84
N THR A 57 10.58 10.06 -9.14
CA THR A 57 10.65 9.99 -7.67
C THR A 57 11.91 9.21 -7.30
N TYR A 58 11.80 8.15 -6.47
CA TYR A 58 12.88 7.18 -6.25
C TYR A 58 13.08 6.22 -7.45
N ARG A 59 12.24 6.33 -8.47
CA ARG A 59 12.39 5.69 -9.79
C ARG A 59 12.09 6.69 -10.91
N ALA A 60 12.46 6.34 -12.14
CA ALA A 60 12.14 7.13 -13.31
C ALA A 60 10.63 7.29 -13.52
N ALA A 61 10.21 8.43 -14.05
CA ALA A 61 8.84 8.63 -14.49
C ALA A 61 8.47 7.64 -15.59
N VAL A 62 7.24 7.16 -15.56
CA VAL A 62 6.68 6.34 -16.64
C VAL A 62 6.23 7.22 -17.80
N GLN A 63 6.21 6.66 -19.00
CA GLN A 63 5.81 7.34 -20.23
C GLN A 63 4.57 6.68 -20.83
N ALA A 64 3.91 7.37 -21.74
CA ALA A 64 2.88 6.74 -22.56
C ALA A 64 3.48 5.58 -23.37
N GLY A 65 2.78 4.45 -23.40
CA GLY A 65 3.23 3.19 -23.99
C GLY A 65 3.90 2.23 -23.01
N ASP A 66 4.42 2.71 -21.87
CA ASP A 66 5.02 1.84 -20.86
C ASP A 66 3.96 0.93 -20.21
N ALA A 67 4.31 -0.32 -19.95
CA ALA A 67 3.53 -1.16 -19.04
C ALA A 67 3.63 -0.61 -17.63
N MET A 68 2.49 -0.49 -16.92
CA MET A 68 2.45 0.11 -15.59
C MET A 68 3.28 -0.73 -14.60
N PRO A 69 4.34 -0.17 -14.00
CA PRO A 69 5.17 -0.92 -13.07
C PRO A 69 4.49 -1.15 -11.73
N THR A 70 4.83 -2.26 -11.11
CA THR A 70 4.30 -2.65 -9.80
C THR A 70 5.29 -3.54 -9.05
N TYR A 71 4.97 -3.85 -7.79
CA TYR A 71 5.54 -4.96 -7.03
C TYR A 71 4.53 -6.10 -7.00
N ALA A 72 4.97 -7.33 -7.23
CA ALA A 72 4.08 -8.46 -7.37
C ALA A 72 4.53 -9.69 -6.58
N ILE A 73 3.55 -10.51 -6.20
CA ILE A 73 3.75 -11.89 -5.81
C ILE A 73 3.47 -12.75 -7.03
N CYS A 74 4.44 -13.58 -7.37
CA CYS A 74 4.43 -14.37 -8.59
C CYS A 74 4.70 -15.85 -8.30
N GLU A 75 4.35 -16.70 -9.25
CA GLU A 75 4.76 -18.09 -9.31
C GLU A 75 5.80 -18.27 -10.43
N VAL A 76 6.86 -18.99 -10.15
CA VAL A 76 7.85 -19.38 -11.16
C VAL A 76 7.25 -20.44 -12.06
N MET A 77 7.07 -20.12 -13.34
CA MET A 77 6.57 -21.06 -14.35
C MET A 77 7.70 -21.83 -15.04
N GLN A 78 8.80 -21.14 -15.30
CA GLN A 78 10.02 -21.70 -15.89
C GLN A 78 11.25 -21.02 -15.28
N SER A 79 12.33 -21.77 -15.07
CA SER A 79 13.58 -21.22 -14.56
C SER A 79 14.75 -21.67 -15.41
N ASN A 80 15.54 -20.70 -15.86
CA ASN A 80 16.85 -20.91 -16.48
C ASN A 80 17.98 -20.55 -15.49
N SER A 81 17.72 -20.72 -14.18
CA SER A 81 18.66 -20.43 -13.11
C SER A 81 18.58 -21.50 -12.01
N PRO A 82 19.69 -21.93 -11.42
CA PRO A 82 19.70 -22.90 -10.31
C PRO A 82 19.13 -22.33 -8.99
N ARG A 83 18.86 -21.02 -8.92
CA ARG A 83 18.39 -20.35 -7.69
C ARG A 83 16.91 -20.56 -7.39
N LEU A 84 16.10 -20.81 -8.43
CA LEU A 84 14.64 -20.91 -8.35
C LEU A 84 14.17 -22.09 -9.17
N SER A 85 13.05 -22.68 -8.76
CA SER A 85 12.40 -23.81 -9.43
C SER A 85 10.97 -23.47 -9.79
N ALA A 86 10.43 -24.10 -10.83
CA ALA A 86 9.03 -24.00 -11.16
C ALA A 86 8.14 -24.35 -9.94
N GLY A 87 7.09 -23.59 -9.72
CA GLY A 87 6.23 -23.66 -8.54
C GLY A 87 6.70 -22.88 -7.31
N ASP A 88 7.90 -22.28 -7.34
CA ASP A 88 8.30 -21.37 -6.26
C ASP A 88 7.44 -20.11 -6.26
N ILE A 89 7.03 -19.68 -5.06
CA ILE A 89 6.36 -18.40 -4.86
C ILE A 89 7.42 -17.35 -4.55
N VAL A 90 7.36 -16.25 -5.27
CA VAL A 90 8.40 -15.23 -5.26
C VAL A 90 7.79 -13.82 -5.24
N ALA A 91 8.57 -12.86 -4.75
CA ALA A 91 8.30 -11.44 -4.91
C ALA A 91 9.25 -10.83 -5.95
N ALA A 92 8.73 -9.99 -6.80
CA ALA A 92 9.50 -9.33 -7.86
C ALA A 92 8.96 -7.94 -8.18
N GLU A 93 9.84 -7.07 -8.70
CA GLU A 93 9.38 -5.94 -9.49
C GLU A 93 8.77 -6.49 -10.78
N ALA A 94 7.57 -6.01 -11.10
CA ALA A 94 6.76 -6.48 -12.19
C ALA A 94 6.11 -5.31 -12.94
N THR A 95 5.29 -5.63 -13.89
CA THR A 95 4.34 -4.71 -14.53
C THR A 95 2.92 -5.25 -14.36
N TRP A 96 1.92 -4.44 -14.64
CA TRP A 96 0.55 -4.90 -14.67
C TRP A 96 0.33 -5.80 -15.90
N SER A 97 0.73 -7.05 -15.76
CA SER A 97 0.68 -8.08 -16.81
C SER A 97 0.47 -9.46 -16.20
N ASP A 98 0.00 -10.40 -17.01
CA ASP A 98 -0.20 -11.78 -16.55
C ASP A 98 1.14 -12.49 -16.33
N TYR A 99 2.15 -12.20 -17.19
CA TYR A 99 3.47 -12.83 -17.15
C TYR A 99 4.58 -11.82 -17.39
N ILE A 100 5.72 -12.04 -16.73
CA ILE A 100 6.96 -11.28 -16.92
C ILE A 100 8.16 -12.23 -16.92
N THR A 101 9.29 -11.77 -17.47
CA THR A 101 10.59 -12.36 -17.17
C THR A 101 11.36 -11.49 -16.20
N ALA A 102 12.18 -12.10 -15.37
CA ALA A 102 13.04 -11.41 -14.43
C ALA A 102 14.35 -12.16 -14.22
N ALA A 103 15.45 -11.42 -14.02
CA ALA A 103 16.71 -12.01 -13.61
C ALA A 103 16.56 -12.67 -12.22
N ALA A 104 16.88 -13.94 -12.09
CA ALA A 104 16.65 -14.73 -10.89
C ALA A 104 17.33 -14.16 -9.62
N HIS A 105 18.43 -13.41 -9.78
CA HIS A 105 19.12 -12.76 -8.66
C HIS A 105 18.39 -11.52 -8.10
N LYS A 106 17.43 -10.96 -8.86
CA LYS A 106 16.58 -9.83 -8.45
C LYS A 106 15.25 -10.28 -7.85
N VAL A 107 14.97 -11.57 -7.87
CA VAL A 107 13.72 -12.16 -7.41
C VAL A 107 13.91 -12.73 -6.02
N GLN A 108 13.01 -12.42 -5.10
CA GLN A 108 13.05 -12.92 -3.73
C GLN A 108 12.11 -14.11 -3.57
N LYS A 109 12.66 -15.29 -3.25
CA LYS A 109 11.86 -16.45 -2.85
C LYS A 109 11.15 -16.16 -1.52
N LEU A 110 9.85 -16.45 -1.48
CA LEU A 110 9.01 -16.21 -0.32
C LEU A 110 8.74 -17.51 0.45
N PRO A 111 8.48 -17.41 1.75
CA PRO A 111 8.06 -18.57 2.54
C PRO A 111 6.68 -19.04 2.06
N LYS A 112 6.40 -20.32 2.26
CA LYS A 112 5.05 -20.86 2.09
C LYS A 112 4.19 -20.32 3.23
N VAL A 113 3.05 -19.71 2.88
CA VAL A 113 2.06 -19.18 3.82
C VAL A 113 0.68 -19.66 3.39
N GLU A 114 -0.23 -19.77 4.33
CA GLU A 114 -1.61 -20.18 4.07
C GLU A 114 -2.35 -19.15 3.19
N THR A 115 -2.13 -17.86 3.45
CA THR A 115 -2.78 -16.76 2.75
C THR A 115 -1.76 -15.87 2.04
N LEU A 116 -1.66 -15.99 0.72
CA LEU A 116 -0.68 -15.24 -0.09
C LEU A 116 -0.80 -13.72 0.04
N SER A 117 -2.01 -13.19 0.21
CA SER A 117 -2.22 -11.76 0.37
C SER A 117 -1.52 -11.19 1.60
N HIS A 118 -1.26 -11.97 2.63
CA HIS A 118 -0.50 -11.55 3.80
C HIS A 118 0.94 -11.16 3.46
N LEU A 119 1.55 -11.81 2.45
CA LEU A 119 2.90 -11.48 1.98
C LEU A 119 2.99 -10.08 1.36
N MET A 120 1.88 -9.59 0.79
CA MET A 120 1.82 -8.26 0.20
C MET A 120 1.27 -7.19 1.16
N SER A 121 0.47 -7.57 2.13
CA SER A 121 -0.19 -6.69 3.11
C SER A 121 0.57 -6.62 4.44
N VAL A 122 0.32 -7.56 5.36
CA VAL A 122 0.91 -7.57 6.72
C VAL A 122 2.44 -7.66 6.68
N TYR A 123 2.98 -8.59 5.87
CA TYR A 123 4.42 -8.77 5.70
C TYR A 123 5.01 -7.94 4.55
N GLY A 124 4.15 -7.23 3.81
CA GLY A 124 4.50 -6.32 2.72
C GLY A 124 4.86 -4.92 3.19
N ILE A 125 4.86 -3.98 2.23
CA ILE A 125 5.25 -2.58 2.49
C ILE A 125 4.32 -1.90 3.50
N ALA A 126 3.02 -2.15 3.43
CA ALA A 126 2.03 -1.48 4.30
C ALA A 126 2.21 -1.88 5.77
N GLY A 127 2.29 -3.18 6.07
CA GLY A 127 2.49 -3.68 7.43
C GLY A 127 3.85 -3.28 7.99
N LYS A 128 4.92 -3.35 7.20
CA LYS A 128 6.26 -2.89 7.60
C LYS A 128 6.29 -1.40 7.90
N THR A 129 5.68 -0.57 7.05
CA THR A 129 5.59 0.88 7.26
C THR A 129 4.83 1.21 8.54
N ALA A 130 3.69 0.55 8.75
CA ALA A 130 2.90 0.73 9.97
C ALA A 130 3.69 0.33 11.22
N TYR A 131 4.30 -0.85 11.19
CA TYR A 131 5.07 -1.37 12.33
C TYR A 131 6.26 -0.48 12.67
N HIS A 132 7.13 -0.19 11.71
CA HIS A 132 8.33 0.61 11.98
C HIS A 132 7.99 2.07 12.30
N GLY A 133 7.05 2.67 11.60
CA GLY A 133 6.61 4.04 11.88
C GLY A 133 6.02 4.18 13.27
N LEU A 134 5.17 3.23 13.70
CA LEU A 134 4.56 3.28 15.01
C LEU A 134 5.53 2.84 16.11
N MET A 135 6.19 1.68 15.96
CA MET A 135 6.99 1.08 17.03
C MET A 135 8.36 1.74 17.22
N SER A 136 9.03 2.11 16.11
CA SER A 136 10.40 2.63 16.18
C SER A 136 10.45 4.15 16.26
N ILE A 137 9.43 4.85 15.76
CA ILE A 137 9.38 6.32 15.73
C ILE A 137 8.33 6.85 16.72
N GLY A 138 7.07 6.39 16.58
CA GLY A 138 5.98 6.81 17.47
C GLY A 138 6.15 6.33 18.89
N ASN A 139 6.65 5.11 19.07
CA ASN A 139 6.92 4.46 20.36
C ASN A 139 5.81 4.65 21.41
N PRO A 140 4.53 4.35 21.08
CA PRO A 140 3.40 4.59 21.95
C PRO A 140 3.44 3.72 23.18
N VAL A 141 2.92 4.24 24.28
CA VAL A 141 2.78 3.54 25.57
C VAL A 141 1.31 3.27 25.85
N ALA A 142 1.01 2.17 26.53
CA ALA A 142 -0.36 1.82 26.92
C ALA A 142 -1.05 2.96 27.68
N GLY A 143 -2.29 3.30 27.28
CA GLY A 143 -3.08 4.41 27.81
C GLY A 143 -2.93 5.72 27.02
N GLU A 144 -1.93 5.86 26.15
CA GLU A 144 -1.77 7.00 25.26
C GLU A 144 -2.83 7.02 24.14
N THR A 145 -3.05 8.21 23.57
CA THR A 145 -3.94 8.42 22.43
C THR A 145 -3.13 8.45 21.14
N VAL A 146 -3.38 7.51 20.24
CA VAL A 146 -2.82 7.46 18.90
C VAL A 146 -3.85 7.94 17.88
N LEU A 147 -3.55 9.05 17.19
CA LEU A 147 -4.34 9.57 16.09
C LEU A 147 -3.77 9.09 14.76
N VAL A 148 -4.63 8.63 13.84
CA VAL A 148 -4.19 8.07 12.55
C VAL A 148 -4.96 8.71 11.41
N SER A 149 -4.29 9.42 10.51
CA SER A 149 -4.92 9.90 9.27
C SER A 149 -4.95 8.80 8.21
N ALA A 150 -5.89 8.87 7.26
CA ALA A 150 -6.22 7.81 6.32
C ALA A 150 -6.39 6.44 7.02
N ALA A 151 -7.11 6.42 8.14
CA ALA A 151 -7.28 5.24 8.98
C ALA A 151 -7.90 4.03 8.27
N ALA A 152 -8.72 4.27 7.24
CA ALA A 152 -9.28 3.22 6.38
C ALA A 152 -8.35 2.82 5.23
N GLY A 153 -7.12 3.32 5.18
CA GLY A 153 -6.10 2.93 4.21
C GLY A 153 -5.28 1.74 4.68
N SER A 154 -4.46 1.18 3.77
CA SER A 154 -3.68 -0.02 4.06
C SER A 154 -2.69 0.17 5.21
N VAL A 155 -1.95 1.27 5.25
CA VAL A 155 -1.02 1.57 6.36
C VAL A 155 -1.79 1.97 7.61
N GLY A 156 -2.74 2.93 7.51
CA GLY A 156 -3.48 3.45 8.65
C GLY A 156 -4.26 2.39 9.41
N GLY A 157 -4.88 1.45 8.69
CA GLY A 157 -5.57 0.33 9.32
C GLY A 157 -4.66 -0.57 10.15
N TYR A 158 -3.43 -0.84 9.70
CA TYR A 158 -2.45 -1.59 10.50
C TYR A 158 -1.94 -0.80 11.70
N VAL A 159 -1.65 0.50 11.52
CA VAL A 159 -1.20 1.36 12.63
C VAL A 159 -2.18 1.30 13.80
N GLY A 160 -3.47 1.50 13.52
CA GLY A 160 -4.47 1.50 14.58
C GLY A 160 -4.64 0.15 15.27
N GLN A 161 -4.64 -0.96 14.51
CA GLN A 161 -4.73 -2.29 15.10
C GLN A 161 -3.51 -2.61 15.98
N ILE A 162 -2.29 -2.21 15.57
CA ILE A 162 -1.08 -2.38 16.38
C ILE A 162 -1.18 -1.51 17.64
N ALA A 163 -1.55 -0.23 17.52
CA ALA A 163 -1.69 0.68 18.66
C ALA A 163 -2.72 0.16 19.66
N ARG A 164 -3.85 -0.36 19.20
CA ARG A 164 -4.85 -0.98 20.05
C ARG A 164 -4.31 -2.21 20.78
N ALA A 165 -3.57 -3.08 20.08
CA ALA A 165 -2.96 -4.26 20.70
C ALA A 165 -1.93 -3.89 21.79
N LEU A 166 -1.35 -2.69 21.73
CA LEU A 166 -0.47 -2.12 22.75
C LEU A 166 -1.23 -1.48 23.94
N GLY A 167 -2.57 -1.43 23.88
CA GLY A 167 -3.39 -0.83 24.92
C GLY A 167 -3.58 0.69 24.80
N CYS A 168 -3.34 1.26 23.62
CA CYS A 168 -3.59 2.67 23.35
C CYS A 168 -5.06 2.93 23.03
N ARG A 169 -5.50 4.16 23.27
CA ARG A 169 -6.72 4.71 22.66
C ARG A 169 -6.43 5.07 21.22
N VAL A 170 -7.27 4.64 20.28
CA VAL A 170 -7.02 4.84 18.85
C VAL A 170 -8.14 5.63 18.19
N VAL A 171 -7.79 6.77 17.62
CA VAL A 171 -8.72 7.63 16.88
C VAL A 171 -8.31 7.70 15.43
N GLY A 172 -9.24 7.38 14.52
CA GLY A 172 -9.03 7.43 13.08
C GLY A 172 -9.55 8.74 12.45
N ILE A 173 -8.97 9.14 11.34
CA ILE A 173 -9.52 10.13 10.42
C ILE A 173 -9.67 9.45 9.06
N ALA A 174 -10.89 9.41 8.51
CA ALA A 174 -11.19 8.80 7.22
C ALA A 174 -12.19 9.65 6.43
N GLY A 175 -12.46 9.30 5.19
CA GLY A 175 -13.37 10.07 4.32
C GLY A 175 -14.68 9.36 4.06
N GLY A 176 -15.73 9.82 4.67
CA GLY A 176 -17.10 9.32 4.54
C GLY A 176 -17.54 8.39 5.67
N PRO A 177 -18.86 8.36 5.96
CA PRO A 177 -19.42 7.64 7.11
C PRO A 177 -19.20 6.13 7.03
N GLU A 178 -19.27 5.54 5.84
CA GLU A 178 -19.05 4.09 5.65
C GLU A 178 -17.63 3.67 6.06
N LYS A 179 -16.61 4.45 5.65
CA LYS A 179 -15.23 4.19 6.03
C LYS A 179 -15.00 4.37 7.52
N CYS A 180 -15.57 5.43 8.12
CA CYS A 180 -15.48 5.64 9.55
C CYS A 180 -16.14 4.52 10.34
N LYS A 181 -17.31 4.06 9.91
CA LYS A 181 -18.01 2.92 10.51
C LYS A 181 -17.15 1.66 10.43
N TRP A 182 -16.60 1.36 9.25
CA TRP A 182 -15.73 0.17 9.05
C TRP A 182 -14.47 0.21 9.94
N VAL A 183 -13.84 1.38 10.08
CA VAL A 183 -12.66 1.57 10.94
C VAL A 183 -12.97 1.26 12.40
N VAL A 184 -14.15 1.67 12.89
CA VAL A 184 -14.57 1.40 14.27
C VAL A 184 -15.00 -0.06 14.43
N ASP A 185 -15.90 -0.54 13.59
CA ASP A 185 -16.55 -1.83 13.79
C ASP A 185 -15.63 -3.02 13.46
N GLU A 186 -14.82 -2.91 12.39
CA GLU A 186 -14.02 -4.02 11.89
C GLU A 186 -12.54 -3.92 12.31
N LEU A 187 -11.96 -2.71 12.35
CA LEU A 187 -10.57 -2.52 12.77
C LEU A 187 -10.44 -2.24 14.27
N GLY A 188 -11.55 -2.00 14.94
CA GLY A 188 -11.64 -1.84 16.39
C GLY A 188 -11.06 -0.52 16.92
N PHE A 189 -11.04 0.55 16.13
CA PHE A 189 -10.67 1.88 16.64
C PHE A 189 -11.73 2.36 17.63
N ASP A 190 -11.33 3.19 18.60
CA ASP A 190 -12.24 3.74 19.61
C ASP A 190 -13.17 4.82 19.04
N ALA A 191 -12.69 5.54 18.00
CA ALA A 191 -13.48 6.53 17.26
C ALA A 191 -12.90 6.74 15.86
N CYS A 192 -13.74 7.25 14.94
CA CYS A 192 -13.27 7.72 13.63
C CYS A 192 -13.99 9.01 13.23
N ILE A 193 -13.21 9.98 12.73
CA ILE A 193 -13.68 11.30 12.33
C ILE A 193 -13.79 11.35 10.81
N ASP A 194 -14.95 11.69 10.28
CA ASP A 194 -15.12 12.01 8.86
C ASP A 194 -14.61 13.44 8.59
N TYR A 195 -13.47 13.53 7.87
CA TYR A 195 -12.87 14.82 7.52
C TYR A 195 -13.62 15.58 6.43
N ARG A 196 -14.56 14.94 5.72
CA ARG A 196 -15.40 15.58 4.70
C ARG A 196 -16.48 16.45 5.31
N GLU A 197 -16.84 16.18 6.55
CA GLU A 197 -17.76 17.00 7.30
C GLU A 197 -17.06 18.22 7.91
N ALA A 198 -17.78 19.32 8.04
CA ALA A 198 -17.25 20.53 8.65
C ALA A 198 -16.87 20.36 10.13
N GLY A 199 -15.96 21.19 10.62
CA GLY A 199 -15.63 21.27 12.04
C GLY A 199 -14.64 20.22 12.52
N LEU A 200 -13.65 19.85 11.71
CA LEU A 200 -12.61 18.86 12.05
C LEU A 200 -11.98 19.12 13.43
N SER A 201 -11.58 20.36 13.75
CA SER A 201 -10.98 20.69 15.04
C SER A 201 -11.92 20.43 16.22
N LYS A 202 -13.21 20.73 16.08
CA LYS A 202 -14.22 20.45 17.13
C LYS A 202 -14.39 18.95 17.35
N LYS A 203 -14.36 18.17 16.27
CA LYS A 203 -14.44 16.72 16.33
C LYS A 203 -13.18 16.09 16.93
N LEU A 204 -12.00 16.62 16.61
CA LEU A 204 -10.74 16.22 17.22
C LEU A 204 -10.76 16.47 18.73
N ALA A 205 -11.19 17.66 19.18
CA ALA A 205 -11.32 17.97 20.62
C ALA A 205 -12.27 16.98 21.33
N ALA A 206 -13.37 16.60 20.70
CA ALA A 206 -14.32 15.65 21.26
C ALA A 206 -13.80 14.20 21.29
N ALA A 207 -13.09 13.78 20.25
CA ALA A 207 -12.56 12.42 20.13
C ALA A 207 -11.27 12.20 20.93
N CYS A 208 -10.47 13.26 21.14
CA CYS A 208 -9.20 13.24 21.87
C CYS A 208 -9.25 14.20 23.07
N PRO A 209 -10.08 13.94 24.10
CA PRO A 209 -10.30 14.88 25.20
C PRO A 209 -9.07 15.09 26.07
N THR A 210 -8.10 14.18 26.04
CA THR A 210 -6.82 14.26 26.76
C THR A 210 -5.65 14.66 25.88
N GLY A 211 -5.92 15.08 24.64
CA GLY A 211 -4.89 15.36 23.64
C GLY A 211 -4.48 14.11 22.85
N VAL A 212 -3.44 14.27 22.06
CA VAL A 212 -2.87 13.24 21.17
C VAL A 212 -1.39 13.08 21.53
N ASP A 213 -0.99 11.88 21.87
CA ASP A 213 0.40 11.56 22.25
C ASP A 213 1.22 11.17 21.02
N VAL A 214 0.60 10.42 20.09
CA VAL A 214 1.22 10.02 18.82
C VAL A 214 0.27 10.32 17.66
N TYR A 215 0.75 11.07 16.67
CA TYR A 215 0.03 11.26 15.41
C TYR A 215 0.75 10.57 14.27
N PHE A 216 0.11 9.56 13.67
CA PHE A 216 0.61 8.88 12.49
C PHE A 216 -0.02 9.50 11.24
N ASP A 217 0.78 10.33 10.54
CA ASP A 217 0.30 11.07 9.38
C ASP A 217 0.55 10.35 8.05
N ASN A 218 -0.55 10.06 7.34
CA ASN A 218 -0.53 9.49 5.99
C ASN A 218 -1.01 10.48 4.91
N VAL A 219 -1.36 11.73 5.25
CA VAL A 219 -2.08 12.65 4.35
C VAL A 219 -1.41 14.01 4.21
N GLY A 220 -0.99 14.61 5.33
CA GLY A 220 -0.47 15.99 5.34
C GLY A 220 -1.56 17.06 5.23
N GLY A 221 -1.15 18.27 4.86
CA GLY A 221 -2.01 19.42 4.57
C GLY A 221 -2.92 19.79 5.75
N LYS A 222 -4.16 20.20 5.45
CA LYS A 222 -5.11 20.71 6.46
C LYS A 222 -5.41 19.72 7.59
N ILE A 223 -5.33 18.41 7.31
CA ILE A 223 -5.54 17.37 8.35
C ILE A 223 -4.38 17.41 9.34
N LEU A 224 -3.14 17.43 8.84
CA LEU A 224 -1.94 17.56 9.66
C LEU A 224 -1.98 18.88 10.48
N GLU A 225 -2.17 20.01 9.82
CA GLU A 225 -2.23 21.34 10.48
C GLU A 225 -3.26 21.37 11.62
N SER A 226 -4.45 20.77 11.38
CA SER A 226 -5.48 20.71 12.41
C SER A 226 -5.09 19.80 13.57
N SER A 227 -4.45 18.66 13.28
CA SER A 227 -4.08 17.64 14.27
C SER A 227 -2.97 18.13 15.20
N LEU A 228 -2.01 18.92 14.69
CA LEU A 228 -0.89 19.46 15.48
C LEU A 228 -1.36 20.32 16.65
N ASN A 229 -2.53 20.95 16.57
CA ASN A 229 -3.09 21.76 17.68
C ASN A 229 -3.56 20.90 18.88
N PHE A 230 -3.61 19.60 18.75
CA PHE A 230 -4.09 18.68 19.78
C PHE A 230 -2.97 17.77 20.32
N MET A 231 -1.73 17.97 19.85
CA MET A 231 -0.58 17.21 20.36
C MET A 231 -0.24 17.63 21.79
N ASN A 232 0.07 16.63 22.63
CA ASN A 232 0.54 16.79 24.01
C ASN A 232 2.00 17.25 24.10
#